data_5a3d658c839e86a0dbe6c874415a773e
#
_entry.id   5a3d658c839e86a0dbe6c874415a773e
#
_cell.length_a   1.000
_cell.length_b   1.000
_cell.length_c   1.000
_cell.angle_alpha   90.00
_cell.angle_beta   90.00
_cell.angle_gamma   90.00
#
_symmetry.space_group_name_H-M   'P 1'
#
loop_
_entity.id
_entity.type
_entity.pdbx_description
1 polymer ?
#
loop_
_entity_poly.entity_id
_entity_poly.type
_entity_poly.pdbx_seq_one_letter_code
_entity_poly.pdbx_strand_id
1 'polypeptide(L)'
;MKTWLKRAAAAVLSLSLLAAPVLAAAETAGSSTLNLSDDTVYTYSTQSVTSDSGKQTNLHENIFTYRKEAQVRPVVAFGSTLYGTSAMNKTVKTLEEQGYSMVAGINGSFFDRSTGIPYGIVITNSILRSGGSANAVGFLADGSAVIGDPEVTVTLDYGGDTPLLVNYNKAMTTQNGVLLYSQDYDTRTKNTIEGYHVIVRPSGSRAAELRLSQTLTVEVVGMVEDTKSCAIPEDGFLLAIANDTIYKNALATLQSLVMGEQLTIQVTCASGWENVTSACGGGDILVDNGSVCTDFTLDSAKKMAARTAIGVKNDGSLVFYTCDEAGNSEGLTLAQLAERMQALGCRTALNLDGGGSTAAGVT
;
A
#
# COMPACT_ATOMS: atom_id res chain seq x y z
N MET A 1 1.47 37.34 2.48
CA MET A 1 1.94 35.93 2.59
C MET A 1 0.91 35.06 1.88
N LYS A 2 1.23 34.56 0.68
CA LYS A 2 0.32 33.68 -0.08
C LYS A 2 0.54 32.24 0.43
N THR A 3 -0.43 31.72 1.15
CA THR A 3 -0.49 30.29 1.52
C THR A 3 -0.67 29.48 0.25
N TRP A 4 0.33 28.68 -0.09
CA TRP A 4 0.24 27.70 -1.16
C TRP A 4 -0.67 26.55 -0.66
N LEU A 5 -1.90 26.51 -1.15
CA LEU A 5 -2.77 25.33 -1.00
C LEU A 5 -2.15 24.18 -1.78
N LYS A 6 -1.63 23.21 -1.07
CA LYS A 6 -1.20 21.94 -1.68
C LYS A 6 -2.46 21.17 -2.08
N ARG A 7 -2.78 21.15 -3.36
CA ARG A 7 -3.79 20.24 -3.91
C ARG A 7 -3.10 18.91 -4.17
N ALA A 8 -3.47 17.88 -3.43
CA ALA A 8 -3.03 16.51 -3.68
C ALA A 8 -4.26 15.63 -3.86
N ALA A 9 -4.29 14.81 -4.90
CA ALA A 9 -5.29 13.77 -5.02
C ALA A 9 -4.87 12.59 -4.16
N ALA A 10 -5.65 12.25 -3.19
CA ALA A 10 -5.45 11.04 -2.43
C ALA A 10 -6.52 10.02 -2.81
N ALA A 11 -6.11 8.81 -2.96
CA ALA A 11 -7.02 7.74 -3.30
C ALA A 11 -7.76 7.22 -2.06
N VAL A 12 -8.74 7.95 -1.53
CA VAL A 12 -9.62 7.45 -0.45
C VAL A 12 -10.94 8.20 -0.39
N LEU A 13 -12.07 7.50 -0.35
CA LEU A 13 -13.39 8.10 -0.34
C LEU A 13 -14.42 7.43 0.56
N SER A 14 -15.36 8.25 1.04
CA SER A 14 -16.62 7.76 1.58
C SER A 14 -17.80 8.28 0.79
N LEU A 15 -18.71 7.39 0.46
CA LEU A 15 -20.03 7.75 -0.04
C LEU A 15 -21.02 7.75 1.12
N SER A 16 -21.65 8.90 1.40
CA SER A 16 -22.93 8.89 2.10
C SER A 16 -24.01 8.56 1.06
N LEU A 17 -24.48 7.31 1.06
CA LEU A 17 -25.65 6.92 0.27
C LEU A 17 -26.87 7.68 0.78
N LEU A 18 -27.34 8.65 0.04
CA LEU A 18 -28.75 8.99 -0.01
C LEU A 18 -29.43 7.89 -0.83
N ALA A 19 -30.09 6.98 -0.14
CA ALA A 19 -30.89 5.95 -0.77
C ALA A 19 -32.05 6.59 -1.53
N ALA A 20 -31.89 6.75 -2.84
CA ALA A 20 -33.02 6.89 -3.72
C ALA A 20 -33.58 5.49 -4.05
N PRO A 21 -34.89 5.29 -4.15
CA PRO A 21 -35.47 3.99 -4.45
C PRO A 21 -35.02 3.57 -5.86
N VAL A 22 -34.23 2.50 -5.93
CA VAL A 22 -33.88 1.88 -7.20
C VAL A 22 -35.14 1.19 -7.74
N LEU A 23 -35.80 1.81 -8.70
CA LEU A 23 -36.67 1.07 -9.62
C LEU A 23 -35.77 0.11 -10.40
N ALA A 24 -36.05 -1.19 -10.29
CA ALA A 24 -35.43 -2.22 -11.12
C ALA A 24 -35.88 -2.05 -12.57
N ALA A 25 -35.29 -1.11 -13.29
CA ALA A 25 -35.31 -1.09 -14.74
C ALA A 25 -34.17 -1.98 -15.25
N ALA A 26 -34.40 -2.75 -16.30
CA ALA A 26 -33.33 -3.47 -16.99
C ALA A 26 -32.20 -2.47 -17.33
N GLU A 27 -31.08 -2.59 -16.65
CA GLU A 27 -29.93 -1.68 -16.88
C GLU A 27 -29.41 -1.92 -18.28
N THR A 28 -29.63 -0.95 -19.15
CA THR A 28 -29.00 -0.89 -20.47
C THR A 28 -27.55 -0.45 -20.29
N ALA A 29 -26.64 -1.08 -21.05
CA ALA A 29 -25.25 -0.65 -21.12
C ALA A 29 -25.16 0.86 -21.35
N GLY A 30 -24.38 1.56 -20.52
CA GLY A 30 -24.26 3.00 -20.56
C GLY A 30 -23.00 3.50 -19.84
N SER A 31 -22.58 4.70 -20.16
CA SER A 31 -21.50 5.36 -19.43
C SER A 31 -21.86 6.81 -19.15
N SER A 32 -21.42 7.31 -17.99
CA SER A 32 -21.45 8.72 -17.65
C SER A 32 -20.03 9.19 -17.34
N THR A 33 -19.69 10.40 -17.74
CA THR A 33 -18.36 10.97 -17.54
C THR A 33 -18.49 12.31 -16.83
N LEU A 34 -17.65 12.52 -15.81
CA LEU A 34 -17.55 13.74 -15.03
C LEU A 34 -16.10 14.22 -15.04
N ASN A 35 -15.88 15.47 -15.40
CA ASN A 35 -14.59 16.11 -15.23
C ASN A 35 -14.46 16.58 -13.78
N LEU A 36 -13.56 15.96 -13.05
CA LEU A 36 -13.27 16.30 -11.64
C LEU A 36 -12.31 17.50 -11.53
N SER A 37 -11.45 17.67 -12.55
CA SER A 37 -10.56 18.81 -12.75
C SER A 37 -10.20 18.89 -14.23
N ASP A 38 -9.43 19.91 -14.65
CA ASP A 38 -8.98 20.07 -16.05
C ASP A 38 -8.21 18.84 -16.59
N ASP A 39 -7.58 18.09 -15.69
CA ASP A 39 -6.71 16.96 -16.03
C ASP A 39 -7.15 15.61 -15.43
N THR A 40 -8.31 15.58 -14.76
CA THR A 40 -8.83 14.39 -14.10
C THR A 40 -10.25 14.09 -14.53
N VAL A 41 -10.46 12.92 -15.12
CA VAL A 41 -11.75 12.45 -15.62
C VAL A 41 -12.18 11.21 -14.85
N TYR A 42 -13.40 11.23 -14.37
CA TYR A 42 -14.08 10.06 -13.81
C TYR A 42 -15.13 9.55 -14.80
N THR A 43 -15.12 8.26 -15.05
CA THR A 43 -16.13 7.57 -15.84
C THR A 43 -16.73 6.43 -15.04
N TYR A 44 -18.04 6.47 -14.85
CA TYR A 44 -18.82 5.31 -14.43
C TYR A 44 -19.36 4.62 -15.66
N SER A 45 -19.23 3.31 -15.77
CA SER A 45 -19.71 2.55 -16.90
C SER A 45 -20.41 1.26 -16.48
N THR A 46 -21.46 0.91 -17.19
CA THR A 46 -22.13 -0.39 -17.10
C THR A 46 -22.01 -1.08 -18.45
N GLN A 47 -21.38 -2.24 -18.48
CA GLN A 47 -21.17 -3.03 -19.69
C GLN A 47 -21.78 -4.42 -19.54
N SER A 48 -22.27 -5.00 -20.64
CA SER A 48 -22.61 -6.42 -20.70
C SER A 48 -21.36 -7.23 -20.99
N VAL A 49 -21.03 -8.17 -20.12
CA VAL A 49 -19.88 -9.07 -20.28
C VAL A 49 -20.35 -10.52 -20.26
N THR A 50 -19.60 -11.40 -20.92
CA THR A 50 -19.89 -12.83 -20.91
C THR A 50 -18.95 -13.50 -19.90
N SER A 51 -19.52 -14.19 -18.91
CA SER A 51 -18.73 -14.99 -17.98
C SER A 51 -18.12 -16.21 -18.66
N ASP A 52 -17.14 -16.86 -18.01
CA ASP A 52 -16.51 -18.09 -18.51
C ASP A 52 -17.51 -19.23 -18.72
N SER A 53 -18.65 -19.20 -18.02
CA SER A 53 -19.79 -20.13 -18.22
C SER A 53 -20.69 -19.78 -19.40
N GLY A 54 -20.41 -18.72 -20.14
CA GLY A 54 -21.22 -18.22 -21.24
C GLY A 54 -22.46 -17.42 -20.82
N LYS A 55 -22.60 -17.13 -19.51
CA LYS A 55 -23.71 -16.32 -18.98
C LYS A 55 -23.43 -14.83 -19.24
N GLN A 56 -24.44 -14.12 -19.76
CA GLN A 56 -24.39 -12.66 -19.84
C GLN A 56 -24.63 -12.05 -18.45
N THR A 57 -23.75 -11.16 -18.04
CA THR A 57 -23.83 -10.42 -16.79
C THR A 57 -23.45 -8.96 -17.03
N ASN A 58 -23.77 -8.07 -16.12
CA ASN A 58 -23.31 -6.69 -16.19
C ASN A 58 -21.98 -6.54 -15.45
N LEU A 59 -21.23 -5.54 -15.86
CA LEU A 59 -20.00 -5.09 -15.20
C LEU A 59 -20.17 -3.60 -14.86
N HIS A 60 -20.14 -3.28 -13.60
CA HIS A 60 -20.16 -1.89 -13.12
C HIS A 60 -18.75 -1.45 -12.82
N GLU A 61 -18.29 -0.39 -13.45
CA GLU A 61 -16.91 0.08 -13.40
C GLU A 61 -16.82 1.54 -12.97
N ASN A 62 -15.79 1.83 -12.17
CA ASN A 62 -15.35 3.19 -11.90
C ASN A 62 -13.93 3.36 -12.45
N ILE A 63 -13.74 4.34 -13.31
CA ILE A 63 -12.49 4.60 -14.01
C ILE A 63 -12.09 6.05 -13.78
N PHE A 64 -10.96 6.27 -13.13
CA PHE A 64 -10.36 7.58 -12.96
C PHE A 64 -9.12 7.66 -13.84
N THR A 65 -9.08 8.64 -14.73
CA THR A 65 -7.90 8.89 -15.56
C THR A 65 -7.40 10.30 -15.25
N TYR A 66 -6.12 10.44 -14.97
CA TYR A 66 -5.51 11.75 -14.87
C TYR A 66 -4.15 11.79 -15.57
N ARG A 67 -3.80 12.96 -16.08
CA ARG A 67 -2.56 13.19 -16.83
C ARG A 67 -1.39 13.34 -15.87
N LYS A 68 -0.18 13.00 -16.33
CA LYS A 68 1.04 13.17 -15.58
C LYS A 68 1.25 14.63 -15.11
N GLU A 69 0.90 15.60 -15.95
CA GLU A 69 1.03 17.04 -15.71
C GLU A 69 -0.09 17.61 -14.84
N ALA A 70 -1.06 16.81 -14.41
CA ALA A 70 -2.19 17.25 -13.61
C ALA A 70 -1.74 17.99 -12.34
N GLN A 71 -2.54 18.96 -11.89
CA GLN A 71 -2.32 19.66 -10.62
C GLN A 71 -2.53 18.75 -9.40
N VAL A 72 -3.40 17.75 -9.54
CA VAL A 72 -3.62 16.70 -8.54
C VAL A 72 -2.46 15.70 -8.54
N ARG A 73 -2.15 15.17 -7.36
CA ARG A 73 -1.08 14.16 -7.18
C ARG A 73 -1.61 12.97 -6.39
N PRO A 74 -1.27 11.74 -6.80
CA PRO A 74 -1.60 10.58 -6.00
C PRO A 74 -0.86 10.62 -4.67
N VAL A 75 -1.58 10.26 -3.61
CA VAL A 75 -0.98 10.00 -2.30
C VAL A 75 -1.48 8.67 -1.80
N VAL A 76 -0.63 7.97 -1.05
CA VAL A 76 -1.00 6.76 -0.32
C VAL A 76 -1.25 7.15 1.13
N ALA A 77 -2.31 6.61 1.71
CA ALA A 77 -2.65 6.85 3.10
C ALA A 77 -3.13 5.56 3.76
N PHE A 78 -2.99 5.52 5.07
CA PHE A 78 -3.51 4.49 5.96
C PHE A 78 -4.22 5.16 7.15
N GLY A 79 -4.78 4.40 8.07
CA GLY A 79 -5.39 4.93 9.29
C GLY A 79 -4.39 5.71 10.17
N SER A 80 -4.70 5.89 11.44
CA SER A 80 -3.77 6.51 12.40
C SER A 80 -2.49 5.68 12.62
N THR A 81 -2.60 4.36 12.43
CA THR A 81 -1.52 3.38 12.53
C THR A 81 -1.69 2.30 11.47
N LEU A 82 -0.62 1.57 11.19
CA LEU A 82 -0.64 0.42 10.27
C LEU A 82 -1.38 -0.79 10.87
N TYR A 83 -1.34 -0.93 12.20
CA TYR A 83 -2.07 -1.98 12.89
C TYR A 83 -3.56 -1.60 12.98
N GLY A 84 -4.43 -2.48 12.51
CA GLY A 84 -5.85 -2.26 12.43
C GLY A 84 -6.30 -1.82 11.04
N THR A 85 -7.61 -1.66 10.89
CA THR A 85 -8.23 -1.21 9.64
C THR A 85 -8.89 0.15 9.83
N SER A 86 -8.92 0.95 8.79
CA SER A 86 -9.61 2.24 8.77
C SER A 86 -10.60 2.27 7.61
N ALA A 87 -11.82 2.71 7.90
CA ALA A 87 -12.77 2.97 6.83
C ALA A 87 -12.28 4.13 5.96
N MET A 88 -12.50 4.02 4.67
CA MET A 88 -12.07 4.98 3.67
C MET A 88 -12.47 6.44 4.02
N ASN A 89 -13.72 6.66 4.42
CA ASN A 89 -14.22 7.99 4.84
C ASN A 89 -13.45 8.59 6.02
N LYS A 90 -13.03 7.75 6.97
CA LYS A 90 -12.24 8.22 8.11
C LYS A 90 -10.83 8.66 7.67
N THR A 91 -10.22 7.91 6.76
CA THR A 91 -8.90 8.24 6.22
C THR A 91 -8.95 9.52 5.37
N VAL A 92 -9.99 9.71 4.54
CA VAL A 92 -10.24 10.97 3.82
C VAL A 92 -10.31 12.14 4.78
N LYS A 93 -11.18 12.03 5.80
CA LYS A 93 -11.33 13.11 6.79
C LYS A 93 -10.00 13.46 7.46
N THR A 94 -9.19 12.46 7.81
CA THR A 94 -7.85 12.70 8.38
C THR A 94 -6.94 13.45 7.41
N LEU A 95 -6.98 13.13 6.11
CA LEU A 95 -6.20 13.83 5.09
C LEU A 95 -6.68 15.27 4.91
N GLU A 96 -7.99 15.52 4.92
CA GLU A 96 -8.57 16.87 4.86
C GLU A 96 -8.17 17.70 6.06
N GLU A 97 -8.17 17.13 7.27
CA GLU A 97 -7.67 17.76 8.50
C GLU A 97 -6.17 18.11 8.42
N GLN A 98 -5.40 17.34 7.64
CA GLN A 98 -3.99 17.63 7.33
C GLN A 98 -3.81 18.66 6.20
N GLY A 99 -4.90 19.18 5.62
CA GLY A 99 -4.89 20.22 4.61
C GLY A 99 -4.85 19.73 3.16
N TYR A 100 -5.13 18.46 2.92
CA TYR A 100 -5.32 17.94 1.56
C TYR A 100 -6.73 18.30 1.05
N SER A 101 -6.82 18.68 -0.23
CA SER A 101 -8.10 18.71 -0.97
C SER A 101 -8.20 17.43 -1.77
N MET A 102 -9.13 16.57 -1.36
CA MET A 102 -9.35 15.28 -2.00
C MET A 102 -10.17 15.47 -3.27
N VAL A 103 -9.90 14.67 -4.31
CA VAL A 103 -10.63 14.68 -5.58
C VAL A 103 -11.32 13.33 -5.82
N ALA A 104 -10.57 12.25 -5.67
CA ALA A 104 -11.05 10.90 -5.88
C ALA A 104 -10.17 9.87 -5.17
N GLY A 105 -10.63 8.64 -5.06
CA GLY A 105 -9.84 7.59 -4.47
C GLY A 105 -10.33 6.16 -4.71
N ILE A 106 -9.40 5.21 -4.53
CA ILE A 106 -9.64 3.78 -4.53
C ILE A 106 -8.95 3.14 -3.33
N ASN A 107 -9.33 1.91 -2.97
CA ASN A 107 -8.57 1.12 -2.01
C ASN A 107 -7.19 0.72 -2.57
N GLY A 108 -6.28 0.30 -1.70
CA GLY A 108 -4.88 0.01 -2.05
C GLY A 108 -4.46 -1.45 -1.78
N SER A 109 -3.44 -1.60 -0.93
CA SER A 109 -2.72 -2.85 -0.66
C SER A 109 -3.57 -3.98 -0.11
N PHE A 110 -3.17 -5.21 -0.45
CA PHE A 110 -3.52 -6.40 0.34
C PHE A 110 -2.99 -6.28 1.76
N PHE A 111 -3.72 -6.86 2.72
CA PHE A 111 -3.38 -6.79 4.14
C PHE A 111 -3.76 -8.07 4.88
N ASP A 112 -3.13 -8.31 6.01
CA ASP A 112 -3.51 -9.38 6.94
C ASP A 112 -4.84 -9.02 7.63
N ARG A 113 -5.86 -9.84 7.45
CA ARG A 113 -7.21 -9.58 7.95
C ARG A 113 -7.31 -9.57 9.48
N SER A 114 -6.39 -10.21 10.18
CA SER A 114 -6.38 -10.29 11.64
C SER A 114 -5.73 -9.08 12.29
N THR A 115 -4.78 -8.46 11.61
CA THR A 115 -3.97 -7.35 12.13
C THR A 115 -4.17 -6.03 11.39
N GLY A 116 -4.69 -6.05 10.16
CA GLY A 116 -4.77 -4.89 9.27
C GLY A 116 -3.46 -4.51 8.59
N ILE A 117 -2.36 -5.22 8.90
CA ILE A 117 -1.01 -4.85 8.42
C ILE A 117 -0.87 -5.14 6.93
N PRO A 118 -0.44 -4.17 6.10
CA PRO A 118 -0.19 -4.36 4.68
C PRO A 118 0.88 -5.43 4.43
N TYR A 119 0.66 -6.30 3.43
CA TYR A 119 1.69 -7.27 3.02
C TYR A 119 2.84 -6.59 2.26
N GLY A 120 2.53 -5.69 1.33
CA GLY A 120 3.52 -4.93 0.56
C GLY A 120 4.07 -3.71 1.28
N ILE A 121 4.86 -2.94 0.53
CA ILE A 121 5.39 -1.66 1.03
C ILE A 121 4.29 -0.62 1.19
N VAL A 122 4.53 0.32 2.11
CA VAL A 122 3.78 1.57 2.22
C VAL A 122 4.77 2.71 2.36
N ILE A 123 4.67 3.69 1.46
CA ILE A 123 5.46 4.93 1.51
C ILE A 123 4.49 6.11 1.49
N THR A 124 4.65 7.04 2.42
CA THR A 124 3.92 8.30 2.47
C THR A 124 4.89 9.45 2.74
N ASN A 125 4.80 10.53 1.96
CA ASN A 125 5.69 11.69 2.11
C ASN A 125 7.19 11.32 2.08
N SER A 126 7.58 10.40 1.18
CA SER A 126 8.92 9.84 1.05
C SER A 126 9.44 9.09 2.28
N ILE A 127 8.57 8.73 3.23
CA ILE A 127 8.93 7.93 4.40
C ILE A 127 8.41 6.51 4.20
N LEU A 128 9.28 5.52 4.35
CA LEU A 128 8.92 4.12 4.39
C LEU A 128 8.15 3.85 5.68
N ARG A 129 6.88 3.46 5.57
CA ARG A 129 6.01 3.15 6.71
C ARG A 129 5.94 1.66 7.00
N SER A 130 5.99 0.85 5.96
CA SER A 130 6.02 -0.61 6.06
C SER A 130 6.92 -1.18 4.98
N GLY A 131 7.76 -2.15 5.32
CA GLY A 131 8.49 -2.97 4.38
C GLY A 131 7.59 -3.98 3.69
N GLY A 132 8.16 -4.86 2.90
CA GLY A 132 7.49 -5.99 2.24
C GLY A 132 8.00 -6.19 0.83
N SER A 133 7.94 -7.44 0.40
CA SER A 133 8.30 -7.89 -0.95
C SER A 133 7.03 -8.20 -1.72
N ALA A 134 6.72 -7.44 -2.72
CA ALA A 134 5.66 -7.71 -3.71
C ALA A 134 5.73 -6.60 -4.76
N ASN A 135 5.12 -6.82 -5.92
CA ASN A 135 4.90 -5.73 -6.84
C ASN A 135 4.17 -4.57 -6.16
N ALA A 136 4.52 -3.37 -6.54
CA ALA A 136 3.97 -2.16 -5.98
C ALA A 136 3.77 -1.09 -7.07
N VAL A 137 3.02 -0.07 -6.74
CA VAL A 137 2.99 1.19 -7.48
C VAL A 137 3.63 2.27 -6.64
N GLY A 138 4.58 2.99 -7.23
CA GLY A 138 5.24 4.16 -6.65
C GLY A 138 4.93 5.42 -7.47
N PHE A 139 4.68 6.52 -6.79
CA PHE A 139 4.40 7.82 -7.39
C PHE A 139 5.55 8.78 -7.10
N LEU A 140 5.99 9.51 -8.13
CA LEU A 140 7.05 10.48 -8.04
C LEU A 140 6.51 11.91 -7.94
N ALA A 141 7.32 12.84 -7.48
CA ALA A 141 6.92 14.23 -7.31
C ALA A 141 6.52 14.93 -8.61
N ASP A 142 7.05 14.48 -9.76
CA ASP A 142 6.73 15.01 -11.09
C ASP A 142 5.38 14.52 -11.65
N GLY A 143 4.68 13.63 -10.92
CA GLY A 143 3.41 13.04 -11.33
C GLY A 143 3.54 11.72 -12.08
N SER A 144 4.75 11.28 -12.38
CA SER A 144 4.98 9.95 -12.96
C SER A 144 4.80 8.85 -11.93
N ALA A 145 4.60 7.62 -12.41
CA ALA A 145 4.55 6.43 -11.57
C ALA A 145 5.42 5.31 -12.11
N VAL A 146 5.89 4.48 -11.21
CA VAL A 146 6.59 3.22 -11.47
C VAL A 146 5.78 2.07 -10.93
N ILE A 147 5.70 0.97 -11.69
CA ILE A 147 5.04 -0.28 -11.29
C ILE A 147 6.03 -1.43 -11.44
N GLY A 148 6.13 -2.28 -10.45
CA GLY A 148 7.03 -3.44 -10.41
C GLY A 148 7.41 -3.82 -9.00
N ASP A 149 8.39 -4.72 -8.86
CA ASP A 149 8.97 -5.03 -7.56
C ASP A 149 9.98 -3.94 -7.16
N PRO A 150 9.75 -3.22 -6.07
CA PRO A 150 10.67 -2.20 -5.57
C PRO A 150 11.93 -2.79 -4.91
N GLU A 151 12.00 -4.10 -4.67
CA GLU A 151 13.10 -4.82 -4.03
C GLU A 151 13.56 -4.14 -2.72
N VAL A 152 12.61 -3.59 -1.95
CA VAL A 152 12.95 -2.87 -0.72
C VAL A 152 13.47 -3.85 0.33
N THR A 153 14.71 -3.61 0.75
CA THR A 153 15.36 -4.39 1.81
C THR A 153 15.78 -3.46 2.95
N VAL A 154 15.47 -3.87 4.18
CA VAL A 154 15.93 -3.22 5.40
C VAL A 154 16.90 -4.15 6.10
N THR A 155 18.10 -3.69 6.38
CA THR A 155 19.14 -4.45 7.08
C THR A 155 19.63 -3.72 8.32
N LEU A 156 20.09 -4.48 9.32
CA LEU A 156 20.72 -3.99 10.51
C LEU A 156 22.17 -4.49 10.53
N ASP A 157 23.13 -3.58 10.38
CA ASP A 157 24.55 -3.83 10.60
C ASP A 157 24.87 -3.57 12.06
N TYR A 158 25.41 -4.59 12.71
CA TYR A 158 25.82 -4.61 14.11
C TYR A 158 27.33 -4.82 14.27
N GLY A 159 28.12 -4.64 13.19
CA GLY A 159 29.55 -4.85 13.16
C GLY A 159 30.00 -6.31 12.97
N GLY A 160 29.06 -7.23 12.73
CA GLY A 160 29.37 -8.64 12.42
C GLY A 160 29.61 -8.88 10.93
N ASP A 161 29.92 -10.13 10.57
CA ASP A 161 30.27 -10.50 9.19
C ASP A 161 29.11 -10.29 8.18
N THR A 162 27.87 -10.39 8.63
CA THR A 162 26.71 -10.29 7.77
C THR A 162 25.59 -9.51 8.47
N PRO A 163 25.07 -8.42 7.88
CA PRO A 163 23.94 -7.69 8.43
C PRO A 163 22.69 -8.56 8.58
N LEU A 164 21.89 -8.30 9.58
CA LEU A 164 20.60 -8.96 9.79
C LEU A 164 19.55 -8.38 8.87
N LEU A 165 18.80 -9.24 8.17
CA LEU A 165 17.60 -8.84 7.46
C LEU A 165 16.49 -8.50 8.46
N VAL A 166 15.80 -7.39 8.23
CA VAL A 166 14.82 -6.84 9.16
C VAL A 166 13.45 -6.69 8.47
N ASN A 167 12.41 -7.18 9.15
CA ASN A 167 11.02 -7.01 8.73
C ASN A 167 10.46 -5.72 9.34
N TYR A 168 10.29 -4.68 8.54
CA TYR A 168 9.87 -3.36 9.01
C TYR A 168 8.36 -3.24 9.12
N ASN A 169 7.87 -2.96 10.35
CA ASN A 169 6.46 -2.79 10.69
C ASN A 169 5.57 -3.97 10.23
N LYS A 170 6.01 -5.20 10.58
CA LYS A 170 5.26 -6.44 10.34
C LYS A 170 4.88 -7.13 11.66
N ALA A 171 3.87 -7.99 11.62
CA ALA A 171 3.49 -8.77 12.79
C ALA A 171 4.56 -9.81 13.16
N MET A 172 4.81 -10.01 14.47
CA MET A 172 5.75 -11.00 14.97
C MET A 172 5.16 -12.40 14.87
N THR A 173 5.95 -13.33 14.31
CA THR A 173 5.70 -14.76 14.32
C THR A 173 7.00 -15.49 14.66
N THR A 174 6.92 -16.79 14.94
CA THR A 174 8.13 -17.62 15.12
C THR A 174 8.87 -17.91 13.82
N GLN A 175 8.26 -17.61 12.68
CA GLN A 175 8.77 -17.88 11.31
C GLN A 175 9.44 -16.67 10.67
N ASN A 176 9.25 -15.46 11.18
CA ASN A 176 10.00 -14.30 10.73
C ASN A 176 11.19 -14.03 11.66
N GLY A 177 12.27 -13.45 11.08
CA GLY A 177 13.49 -13.12 11.81
C GLY A 177 13.32 -11.84 12.63
N VAL A 178 14.30 -10.95 12.54
CA VAL A 178 14.27 -9.67 13.26
C VAL A 178 13.18 -8.76 12.69
N LEU A 179 12.46 -8.11 13.57
CA LEU A 179 11.49 -7.06 13.26
C LEU A 179 12.01 -5.71 13.74
N LEU A 180 11.63 -4.67 13.04
CA LEU A 180 11.84 -3.27 13.43
C LEU A 180 10.50 -2.57 13.45
N TYR A 181 10.15 -1.95 14.57
CA TYR A 181 8.92 -1.21 14.74
C TYR A 181 9.19 0.28 14.91
N SER A 182 8.34 1.09 14.28
CA SER A 182 8.20 2.53 14.52
C SER A 182 6.80 2.86 15.03
N GLN A 183 6.57 4.10 15.43
CA GLN A 183 5.26 4.61 15.85
C GLN A 183 4.19 4.51 14.73
N ASP A 184 4.59 4.37 13.47
CA ASP A 184 3.64 4.11 12.38
C ASP A 184 2.91 2.75 12.52
N TYR A 185 3.55 1.77 13.17
CA TYR A 185 2.92 0.48 13.44
C TYR A 185 1.76 0.62 14.43
N ASP A 186 2.04 1.09 15.62
CA ASP A 186 1.15 1.42 16.74
C ASP A 186 2.04 1.94 17.89
N THR A 187 1.46 2.38 18.98
CA THR A 187 2.21 2.73 20.22
C THR A 187 2.82 1.51 20.90
N ARG A 188 2.39 0.31 20.57
CA ARG A 188 2.86 -0.99 21.09
C ARG A 188 2.89 -2.04 20.00
N THR A 189 3.74 -3.06 20.14
CA THR A 189 3.91 -4.13 19.14
C THR A 189 2.70 -5.04 18.96
N LYS A 190 1.74 -5.06 19.87
CA LYS A 190 0.53 -5.93 19.83
C LYS A 190 0.86 -7.43 19.68
N ASN A 191 2.10 -7.86 19.90
CA ASN A 191 2.52 -9.24 19.78
C ASN A 191 1.78 -10.14 20.76
N THR A 192 1.43 -11.34 20.33
CA THR A 192 0.74 -12.36 21.14
C THR A 192 1.69 -13.42 21.68
N ILE A 193 2.91 -13.46 21.16
CA ILE A 193 4.02 -14.35 21.59
C ILE A 193 5.11 -13.55 22.29
N GLU A 194 5.84 -14.17 23.18
CA GLU A 194 6.95 -13.57 23.90
C GLU A 194 8.16 -13.36 22.97
N GLY A 195 8.90 -12.29 23.20
CA GLY A 195 10.06 -11.94 22.42
C GLY A 195 11.08 -11.12 23.19
N TYR A 196 12.28 -11.09 22.65
CA TYR A 196 13.37 -10.22 23.06
C TYR A 196 13.29 -8.91 22.27
N HIS A 197 13.44 -7.79 22.95
CA HIS A 197 13.29 -6.46 22.38
C HIS A 197 14.50 -5.59 22.68
N VAL A 198 14.93 -4.80 21.69
CA VAL A 198 16.01 -3.82 21.84
C VAL A 198 15.48 -2.45 21.40
N ILE A 199 15.56 -1.47 22.29
CA ILE A 199 15.18 -0.09 22.02
C ILE A 199 16.39 0.63 21.43
N VAL A 200 16.22 1.24 20.26
CA VAL A 200 17.27 1.99 19.59
C VAL A 200 16.80 3.39 19.23
N ARG A 201 17.70 4.37 19.29
CA ARG A 201 17.41 5.76 18.91
C ARG A 201 18.38 6.24 17.84
N PRO A 202 17.90 7.05 16.86
CA PRO A 202 18.80 7.68 15.91
C PRO A 202 19.88 8.53 16.58
N SER A 203 21.11 8.41 16.12
CA SER A 203 22.23 9.21 16.60
C SER A 203 22.07 10.67 16.18
N GLY A 204 22.29 11.60 17.12
CA GLY A 204 22.12 13.03 16.91
C GLY A 204 20.64 13.47 16.87
N SER A 205 20.36 14.54 16.10
CA SER A 205 19.02 15.15 16.02
C SER A 205 18.17 14.58 14.87
N ARG A 206 18.41 13.35 14.43
CA ARG A 206 17.67 12.75 13.33
C ARG A 206 16.31 12.21 13.82
N ALA A 207 15.28 12.34 12.98
CA ALA A 207 13.99 11.70 13.24
C ALA A 207 14.09 10.18 13.10
N ALA A 208 13.27 9.46 13.84
CA ALA A 208 13.11 8.00 13.71
C ALA A 208 12.25 7.63 12.48
N GLU A 209 12.76 7.96 11.30
CA GLU A 209 12.13 7.76 10.01
C GLU A 209 13.07 7.01 9.07
N LEU A 210 12.54 6.06 8.30
CA LEU A 210 13.28 5.39 7.23
C LEU A 210 12.85 5.89 5.86
N ARG A 211 13.80 6.02 4.94
CA ARG A 211 13.56 6.41 3.54
C ARG A 211 14.32 5.45 2.63
N LEU A 212 13.86 5.33 1.39
CA LEU A 212 14.55 4.51 0.40
C LEU A 212 15.98 5.04 0.20
N SER A 213 16.92 4.13 -0.05
CA SER A 213 18.37 4.42 -0.27
C SER A 213 19.03 5.21 0.86
N GLN A 214 18.55 5.01 2.10
CA GLN A 214 19.05 5.70 3.29
C GLN A 214 19.85 4.77 4.19
N THR A 215 20.85 5.35 4.84
CA THR A 215 21.57 4.77 5.98
C THR A 215 21.31 5.61 7.23
N LEU A 216 20.94 4.98 8.34
CA LEU A 216 20.66 5.61 9.61
C LEU A 216 21.42 4.92 10.73
N THR A 217 22.31 5.67 11.40
CA THR A 217 23.00 5.19 12.62
C THR A 217 22.05 5.34 13.80
N VAL A 218 21.94 4.30 14.61
CA VAL A 218 21.15 4.25 15.84
C VAL A 218 21.97 3.73 16.99
N GLU A 219 21.62 4.09 18.21
CA GLU A 219 22.26 3.67 19.44
C GLU A 219 21.33 2.80 20.27
N VAL A 220 21.84 1.72 20.86
CA VAL A 220 21.10 0.87 21.79
C VAL A 220 20.90 1.61 23.11
N VAL A 221 19.63 1.85 23.48
CA VAL A 221 19.26 2.62 24.68
C VAL A 221 18.41 1.84 25.69
N GLY A 222 18.08 0.58 25.39
CA GLY A 222 17.30 -0.26 26.29
C GLY A 222 17.07 -1.67 25.75
N MET A 223 16.77 -2.59 26.65
CA MET A 223 16.42 -3.98 26.34
C MET A 223 15.24 -4.41 27.20
N VAL A 224 14.35 -5.25 26.65
CA VAL A 224 13.19 -5.81 27.35
C VAL A 224 13.06 -7.28 26.97
N GLU A 225 13.08 -8.16 27.95
CA GLU A 225 13.01 -9.60 27.77
C GLU A 225 11.60 -10.15 28.07
N ASP A 226 11.30 -11.30 27.51
CA ASP A 226 10.12 -12.14 27.81
C ASP A 226 8.78 -11.38 27.82
N THR A 227 8.63 -10.44 26.91
CA THR A 227 7.43 -9.60 26.84
C THR A 227 6.69 -9.83 25.52
N LYS A 228 5.36 -10.03 25.61
CA LYS A 228 4.51 -10.17 24.41
C LYS A 228 4.30 -8.84 23.72
N SER A 229 3.78 -7.84 24.42
CA SER A 229 3.52 -6.53 23.86
C SER A 229 4.40 -5.47 24.50
N CYS A 230 5.37 -4.95 23.75
CA CYS A 230 6.31 -3.93 24.18
C CYS A 230 5.89 -2.54 23.65
N ALA A 231 6.15 -1.48 24.42
CA ALA A 231 5.96 -0.10 23.97
C ALA A 231 6.98 0.24 22.87
N ILE A 232 6.54 0.91 21.83
CA ILE A 232 7.41 1.41 20.76
C ILE A 232 7.78 2.86 21.12
N PRO A 233 9.08 3.23 21.14
CA PRO A 233 9.49 4.58 21.53
C PRO A 233 9.02 5.62 20.48
N GLU A 234 8.64 6.81 20.94
CA GLU A 234 8.21 7.92 20.06
C GLU A 234 9.40 8.50 19.27
N ASP A 235 10.58 8.50 19.86
CA ASP A 235 11.83 9.08 19.33
C ASP A 235 12.82 8.03 18.81
N GLY A 236 12.36 6.81 18.55
CA GLY A 236 13.24 5.71 18.18
C GLY A 236 12.52 4.57 17.48
N PHE A 237 13.19 3.43 17.49
CA PHE A 237 12.68 2.18 16.98
C PHE A 237 12.77 1.09 18.03
N LEU A 238 11.95 0.06 17.85
CA LEU A 238 12.02 -1.16 18.65
C LEU A 238 12.39 -2.33 17.73
N LEU A 239 13.58 -2.88 17.92
CA LEU A 239 13.95 -4.18 17.36
C LEU A 239 13.27 -5.27 18.19
N ALA A 240 12.81 -6.33 17.55
CA ALA A 240 12.15 -7.44 18.22
C ALA A 240 12.40 -8.76 17.49
N ILE A 241 12.42 -9.85 18.26
CA ILE A 241 12.46 -11.21 17.71
C ILE A 241 11.74 -12.15 18.68
N ALA A 242 10.99 -13.13 18.16
CA ALA A 242 10.32 -14.12 19.00
C ALA A 242 11.32 -15.00 19.75
N ASN A 243 11.06 -15.32 21.03
CA ASN A 243 11.91 -16.22 21.80
C ASN A 243 11.97 -17.63 21.20
N ASP A 244 10.83 -18.11 20.65
CA ASP A 244 10.72 -19.42 19.99
C ASP A 244 10.97 -19.34 18.48
N THR A 245 11.71 -18.32 18.00
CA THR A 245 12.04 -18.17 16.58
C THR A 245 12.86 -19.36 16.05
N ILE A 246 12.67 -19.65 14.74
CA ILE A 246 13.57 -20.56 14.03
C ILE A 246 14.96 -19.93 13.75
N TYR A 247 15.07 -18.60 13.81
CA TYR A 247 16.28 -17.81 13.54
C TYR A 247 17.14 -17.64 14.80
N LYS A 248 17.63 -18.75 15.38
CA LYS A 248 18.35 -18.76 16.67
C LYS A 248 19.61 -17.89 16.66
N ASN A 249 20.34 -17.81 15.55
CA ASN A 249 21.53 -16.97 15.45
C ASN A 249 21.16 -15.47 15.53
N ALA A 250 20.08 -15.04 14.87
CA ALA A 250 19.62 -13.67 14.95
C ALA A 250 19.16 -13.30 16.39
N LEU A 251 18.48 -14.22 17.09
CA LEU A 251 18.13 -14.03 18.50
C LEU A 251 19.38 -13.87 19.36
N ALA A 252 20.37 -14.76 19.21
CA ALA A 252 21.63 -14.67 19.94
C ALA A 252 22.38 -13.35 19.65
N THR A 253 22.36 -12.88 18.39
CA THR A 253 22.93 -11.59 18.02
C THR A 253 22.24 -10.44 18.76
N LEU A 254 20.91 -10.37 18.75
CA LEU A 254 20.20 -9.31 19.47
C LEU A 254 20.47 -9.36 20.99
N GLN A 255 20.57 -10.55 21.55
CA GLN A 255 20.88 -10.76 22.97
C GLN A 255 22.33 -10.38 23.34
N SER A 256 23.25 -10.35 22.38
CA SER A 256 24.65 -9.95 22.59
C SER A 256 24.88 -8.43 22.54
N LEU A 257 23.90 -7.65 22.05
CA LEU A 257 24.00 -6.19 21.99
C LEU A 257 24.10 -5.60 23.40
N VAL A 258 24.80 -4.48 23.52
CA VAL A 258 25.00 -3.78 24.78
C VAL A 258 24.53 -2.34 24.71
N MET A 259 24.24 -1.75 25.86
CA MET A 259 23.85 -0.33 25.98
C MET A 259 24.95 0.59 25.43
N GLY A 260 24.57 1.58 24.63
CA GLY A 260 25.48 2.53 23.98
C GLY A 260 26.08 2.03 22.68
N GLU A 261 25.82 0.79 22.28
CA GLU A 261 26.34 0.23 21.04
C GLU A 261 25.69 0.93 19.82
N GLN A 262 26.55 1.25 18.83
CA GLN A 262 26.10 1.89 17.59
C GLN A 262 25.79 0.83 16.54
N LEU A 263 24.60 0.91 15.97
CA LEU A 263 24.12 0.03 14.91
C LEU A 263 23.79 0.88 13.68
N THR A 264 23.75 0.26 12.51
CA THR A 264 23.40 0.95 11.27
C THR A 264 22.20 0.27 10.61
N ILE A 265 21.12 1.00 10.44
CA ILE A 265 19.98 0.57 9.62
C ILE A 265 20.20 1.07 8.20
N GLN A 266 20.17 0.16 7.23
CA GLN A 266 20.27 0.48 5.82
C GLN A 266 18.98 0.08 5.10
N VAL A 267 18.47 0.97 4.25
CA VAL A 267 17.34 0.70 3.37
C VAL A 267 17.82 0.77 1.93
N THR A 268 17.63 -0.30 1.18
CA THR A 268 17.93 -0.35 -0.26
C THR A 268 16.65 -0.56 -1.06
N CYS A 269 16.67 -0.23 -2.34
CA CYS A 269 15.57 -0.46 -3.27
C CYS A 269 16.10 -0.69 -4.69
N ALA A 270 15.23 -1.19 -5.58
CA ALA A 270 15.52 -1.28 -7.01
C ALA A 270 15.73 0.10 -7.65
N SER A 271 16.51 0.13 -8.75
CA SER A 271 16.73 1.35 -9.53
C SER A 271 15.42 1.95 -10.03
N GLY A 272 15.28 3.27 -9.91
CA GLY A 272 14.09 4.02 -10.29
C GLY A 272 13.08 4.22 -9.16
N TRP A 273 13.28 3.58 -7.99
CA TRP A 273 12.42 3.73 -6.81
C TRP A 273 12.92 4.76 -5.80
N GLU A 274 14.15 5.21 -5.90
CA GLU A 274 14.84 6.04 -4.91
C GLU A 274 14.11 7.36 -4.60
N ASN A 275 13.39 7.89 -5.61
CA ASN A 275 12.71 9.19 -5.52
C ASN A 275 11.17 9.06 -5.38
N VAL A 276 10.68 7.88 -5.08
CA VAL A 276 9.25 7.66 -4.86
C VAL A 276 8.80 8.39 -3.60
N THR A 277 7.74 9.19 -3.74
CA THR A 277 7.17 9.99 -2.64
C THR A 277 6.00 9.31 -1.94
N SER A 278 5.26 8.46 -2.68
CA SER A 278 4.17 7.64 -2.15
C SER A 278 4.16 6.30 -2.87
N ALA A 279 3.93 5.21 -2.15
CA ALA A 279 3.79 3.88 -2.75
C ALA A 279 2.87 2.98 -1.95
N CYS A 280 2.21 2.07 -2.63
CA CYS A 280 1.52 0.95 -1.99
C CYS A 280 1.81 -0.36 -2.72
N GLY A 281 1.93 -1.43 -1.95
CA GLY A 281 2.07 -2.77 -2.48
C GLY A 281 0.80 -3.24 -3.20
N GLY A 282 0.96 -4.08 -4.20
CA GLY A 282 -0.12 -4.74 -4.94
C GLY A 282 0.10 -6.24 -5.02
N GLY A 283 -0.48 -6.86 -6.02
CA GLY A 283 -0.37 -8.29 -6.32
C GLY A 283 0.26 -8.53 -7.69
N ASP A 284 -0.47 -9.26 -8.53
CA ASP A 284 -0.01 -9.64 -9.86
C ASP A 284 0.07 -8.45 -10.82
N ILE A 285 1.11 -8.41 -11.66
CA ILE A 285 1.14 -7.53 -12.83
C ILE A 285 0.10 -8.03 -13.83
N LEU A 286 -0.76 -7.14 -14.26
CA LEU A 286 -1.87 -7.43 -15.19
C LEU A 286 -1.47 -7.18 -16.65
N VAL A 287 -0.73 -6.10 -16.88
CA VAL A 287 -0.22 -5.71 -18.20
C VAL A 287 1.24 -5.35 -18.03
N ASP A 288 2.09 -5.92 -18.87
CA ASP A 288 3.51 -5.58 -18.95
C ASP A 288 3.89 -5.20 -20.39
N ASN A 289 4.49 -4.01 -20.54
CA ASN A 289 4.88 -3.45 -21.84
C ASN A 289 3.76 -3.50 -22.91
N GLY A 290 2.51 -3.29 -22.50
CA GLY A 290 1.32 -3.33 -23.36
C GLY A 290 0.79 -4.74 -23.65
N SER A 291 1.40 -5.79 -23.11
CA SER A 291 0.97 -7.18 -23.25
C SER A 291 0.23 -7.65 -22.01
N VAL A 292 -0.90 -8.32 -22.20
CA VAL A 292 -1.65 -8.95 -21.10
C VAL A 292 -0.84 -10.09 -20.50
N CYS A 293 -0.69 -10.09 -19.17
CA CYS A 293 -0.13 -11.20 -18.42
C CYS A 293 -1.16 -12.31 -18.21
N THR A 294 -0.71 -13.55 -18.15
CA THR A 294 -1.57 -14.74 -18.02
C THR A 294 -1.25 -15.58 -16.78
N ASP A 295 -0.07 -15.44 -16.23
CA ASP A 295 0.40 -16.20 -15.06
C ASP A 295 0.17 -15.39 -13.80
N PHE A 296 -0.94 -15.70 -13.11
CA PHE A 296 -1.33 -15.01 -11.87
C PHE A 296 -1.09 -15.93 -10.68
N THR A 297 -0.58 -15.32 -9.60
CA THR A 297 -0.24 -16.03 -8.34
C THR A 297 -1.37 -15.97 -7.31
N LEU A 298 -2.32 -15.03 -7.47
CA LEU A 298 -3.43 -14.87 -6.55
C LEU A 298 -4.38 -16.08 -6.62
N ASP A 299 -4.66 -16.74 -5.49
CA ASP A 299 -5.56 -17.91 -5.39
C ASP A 299 -6.96 -17.65 -6.01
N SER A 300 -7.44 -16.42 -5.95
CA SER A 300 -8.72 -16.01 -6.52
C SER A 300 -8.63 -15.51 -7.97
N ALA A 301 -7.51 -15.70 -8.66
CA ALA A 301 -7.29 -15.17 -10.01
C ALA A 301 -8.38 -15.61 -11.01
N LYS A 302 -8.79 -16.87 -10.94
CA LYS A 302 -9.83 -17.46 -11.82
C LYS A 302 -11.26 -17.20 -11.35
N LYS A 303 -11.45 -16.57 -10.21
CA LYS A 303 -12.76 -16.26 -9.64
C LYS A 303 -13.24 -14.90 -10.12
N MET A 304 -14.48 -14.80 -10.54
CA MET A 304 -15.12 -13.51 -10.73
C MET A 304 -15.32 -12.86 -9.37
N ALA A 305 -14.93 -11.62 -9.23
CA ALA A 305 -15.00 -10.84 -7.99
C ALA A 305 -14.92 -9.35 -8.30
N ALA A 306 -15.31 -8.53 -7.35
CA ALA A 306 -14.97 -7.11 -7.36
C ALA A 306 -13.44 -6.95 -7.41
N ARG A 307 -12.94 -6.02 -8.22
CA ARG A 307 -11.51 -5.85 -8.47
C ARG A 307 -11.11 -4.38 -8.39
N THR A 308 -9.85 -4.18 -8.02
CA THR A 308 -9.18 -2.90 -8.02
C THR A 308 -7.87 -3.02 -8.77
N ALA A 309 -7.57 -2.06 -9.62
CA ALA A 309 -6.31 -2.02 -10.37
C ALA A 309 -5.82 -0.58 -10.56
N ILE A 310 -4.53 -0.47 -10.82
CA ILE A 310 -3.91 0.78 -11.22
C ILE A 310 -3.03 0.54 -12.45
N GLY A 311 -3.01 1.48 -13.40
CA GLY A 311 -2.20 1.37 -14.60
C GLY A 311 -1.60 2.68 -15.04
N VAL A 312 -0.52 2.57 -15.82
CA VAL A 312 0.19 3.68 -16.46
C VAL A 312 0.07 3.52 -17.96
N LYS A 313 -0.41 4.57 -18.66
CA LYS A 313 -0.48 4.62 -20.13
C LYS A 313 0.87 4.99 -20.75
N ASN A 314 0.97 4.88 -22.09
CA ASN A 314 2.19 5.26 -22.82
C ASN A 314 2.55 6.75 -22.69
N ASP A 315 1.58 7.63 -22.52
CA ASP A 315 1.77 9.06 -22.32
C ASP A 315 2.07 9.45 -20.87
N GLY A 316 2.16 8.46 -19.96
CA GLY A 316 2.37 8.66 -18.54
C GLY A 316 1.09 8.96 -17.74
N SER A 317 -0.06 9.04 -18.39
CA SER A 317 -1.37 9.17 -17.70
C SER A 317 -1.63 7.96 -16.84
N LEU A 318 -2.28 8.16 -15.68
CA LEU A 318 -2.64 7.09 -14.76
C LEU A 318 -4.11 6.72 -14.88
N VAL A 319 -4.38 5.45 -14.69
CA VAL A 319 -5.73 4.87 -14.64
C VAL A 319 -5.91 4.21 -13.29
N PHE A 320 -6.86 4.69 -12.49
CA PHE A 320 -7.37 3.99 -11.32
C PHE A 320 -8.70 3.33 -11.69
N TYR A 321 -8.79 2.05 -11.42
CA TYR A 321 -9.90 1.22 -11.86
C TYR A 321 -10.48 0.43 -10.70
N THR A 322 -11.82 0.38 -10.62
CA THR A 322 -12.52 -0.61 -9.81
C THR A 322 -13.70 -1.17 -10.58
N CYS A 323 -14.04 -2.43 -10.35
CA CYS A 323 -15.34 -2.98 -10.69
C CYS A 323 -15.97 -3.62 -9.46
N ASP A 324 -17.29 -3.59 -9.37
CA ASP A 324 -18.00 -4.17 -8.23
C ASP A 324 -18.52 -5.59 -8.51
N GLU A 325 -19.00 -6.23 -7.45
CA GLU A 325 -19.70 -7.51 -7.43
C GLU A 325 -21.04 -7.30 -6.74
N ALA A 326 -21.85 -6.36 -7.25
CA ALA A 326 -23.11 -5.95 -6.65
C ALA A 326 -24.24 -5.90 -7.68
N GLY A 327 -25.47 -6.14 -7.23
CA GLY A 327 -26.64 -6.18 -8.11
C GLY A 327 -26.56 -7.36 -9.07
N ASN A 328 -26.47 -7.06 -10.37
CA ASN A 328 -26.27 -8.03 -11.44
C ASN A 328 -24.84 -8.03 -12.03
N SER A 329 -23.90 -7.37 -11.36
CA SER A 329 -22.46 -7.44 -11.66
C SER A 329 -21.84 -8.66 -10.94
N GLU A 330 -21.06 -9.46 -11.65
CA GLU A 330 -20.31 -10.58 -11.10
C GLU A 330 -18.81 -10.24 -10.92
N GLY A 331 -18.41 -9.01 -11.26
CA GLY A 331 -17.00 -8.59 -11.26
C GLY A 331 -16.21 -9.22 -12.41
N LEU A 332 -14.90 -9.39 -12.21
CA LEU A 332 -13.96 -9.90 -13.21
C LEU A 332 -13.04 -10.98 -12.64
N THR A 333 -12.59 -11.91 -13.47
CA THR A 333 -11.37 -12.68 -13.22
C THR A 333 -10.14 -11.79 -13.41
N LEU A 334 -8.95 -12.21 -12.96
CA LEU A 334 -7.73 -11.41 -13.21
C LEU A 334 -7.36 -11.35 -14.70
N ALA A 335 -7.63 -12.39 -15.46
CA ALA A 335 -7.42 -12.37 -16.92
C ALA A 335 -8.29 -11.32 -17.59
N GLN A 336 -9.58 -11.27 -17.26
CA GLN A 336 -10.50 -10.26 -17.78
C GLN A 336 -10.13 -8.84 -17.32
N LEU A 337 -9.65 -8.68 -16.06
CA LEU A 337 -9.15 -7.40 -15.55
C LEU A 337 -7.91 -6.95 -16.32
N ALA A 338 -6.98 -7.87 -16.63
CA ALA A 338 -5.78 -7.58 -17.40
C ALA A 338 -6.12 -7.12 -18.83
N GLU A 339 -7.02 -7.83 -19.52
CA GLU A 339 -7.56 -7.43 -20.84
C GLU A 339 -8.23 -6.06 -20.76
N ARG A 340 -8.99 -5.80 -19.69
CA ARG A 340 -9.66 -4.51 -19.47
C ARG A 340 -8.69 -3.37 -19.30
N MET A 341 -7.65 -3.55 -18.49
CA MET A 341 -6.60 -2.54 -18.29
C MET A 341 -5.82 -2.27 -19.59
N GLN A 342 -5.54 -3.30 -20.39
CA GLN A 342 -4.95 -3.14 -21.70
C GLN A 342 -5.88 -2.33 -22.65
N ALA A 343 -7.18 -2.67 -22.69
CA ALA A 343 -8.17 -1.96 -23.50
C ALA A 343 -8.33 -0.48 -23.07
N LEU A 344 -8.08 -0.15 -21.81
CA LEU A 344 -8.01 1.24 -21.31
C LEU A 344 -6.72 1.97 -21.73
N GLY A 345 -5.82 1.30 -22.45
CA GLY A 345 -4.57 1.85 -22.98
C GLY A 345 -3.41 1.81 -21.99
N CYS A 346 -3.48 1.00 -20.92
CA CYS A 346 -2.38 0.84 -19.99
C CYS A 346 -1.24 0.08 -20.65
N ARG A 347 -0.03 0.63 -20.51
CA ARG A 347 1.23 -0.02 -20.87
C ARG A 347 1.68 -0.99 -19.77
N THR A 348 1.48 -0.58 -18.52
CA THR A 348 1.74 -1.40 -17.34
C THR A 348 0.57 -1.27 -16.39
N ALA A 349 0.11 -2.36 -15.79
CA ALA A 349 -0.97 -2.34 -14.82
C ALA A 349 -0.74 -3.38 -13.70
N LEU A 350 -1.22 -3.03 -12.51
CA LEU A 350 -1.05 -3.77 -11.27
C LEU A 350 -2.41 -4.05 -10.64
N ASN A 351 -2.63 -5.29 -10.19
CA ASN A 351 -3.77 -5.66 -9.37
C ASN A 351 -3.56 -5.18 -7.93
N LEU A 352 -4.59 -4.57 -7.36
CA LEU A 352 -4.65 -4.19 -5.95
C LEU A 352 -5.63 -5.11 -5.19
N ASP A 353 -5.83 -4.88 -3.89
CA ASP A 353 -6.77 -5.69 -3.11
C ASP A 353 -8.20 -5.56 -3.66
N GLY A 354 -8.90 -6.67 -3.69
CA GLY A 354 -10.20 -6.81 -4.34
C GLY A 354 -11.29 -7.37 -3.43
N GLY A 355 -12.35 -7.88 -4.04
CA GLY A 355 -13.49 -8.43 -3.31
C GLY A 355 -14.11 -7.41 -2.35
N GLY A 356 -14.29 -7.78 -1.10
CA GLY A 356 -14.88 -6.91 -0.08
C GLY A 356 -14.08 -5.65 0.27
N SER A 357 -12.82 -5.55 -0.18
CA SER A 357 -11.99 -4.35 -0.02
C SER A 357 -12.18 -3.34 -1.14
N THR A 358 -12.76 -3.76 -2.28
CA THR A 358 -12.95 -2.88 -3.45
C THR A 358 -13.82 -1.68 -3.08
N ALA A 359 -13.27 -0.52 -3.27
CA ALA A 359 -13.95 0.75 -3.00
C ALA A 359 -13.42 1.85 -3.90
N ALA A 360 -14.31 2.70 -4.37
CA ALA A 360 -13.99 3.89 -5.15
C ALA A 360 -14.89 5.05 -4.75
N GLY A 361 -14.43 6.26 -5.04
CA GLY A 361 -15.30 7.38 -4.83
C GLY A 361 -14.71 8.73 -5.26
N VAL A 362 -15.58 9.75 -5.32
CA VAL A 362 -15.29 11.17 -5.64
C VAL A 362 -15.76 12.07 -4.49
N THR A 363 -15.06 13.18 -4.25
CA THR A 363 -15.43 14.19 -3.23
C THR A 363 -16.27 15.28 -3.85
#